data_737275ddfe58c8ea27c94f5755fee4a6
#
_entry.id   737275ddfe58c8ea27c94f5755fee4a6
#
_cell.length_a   1.000
_cell.length_b   1.000
_cell.length_c   1.000
_cell.angle_alpha   90.00
_cell.angle_beta   90.00
_cell.angle_gamma   90.00
#
_symmetry.space_group_name_H-M   'P 1'
#
loop_
_entity.id
_entity.type
_entity.pdbx_description
1 polymer ?
#
loop_
_entity_poly.entity_id
_entity_poly.type
_entity_poly.pdbx_seq_one_letter_code
_entity_poly.pdbx_strand_id
1 'polypeptide(L)'
;MEELTSNIQLAYEKAFGAHSINAVIGFEAIKRDTPKSWLHAIPASNSLHLIYYDTIDKYEDTGNNTEARLGWLGRFNYNYANKYLIDFSARYDGSWKFPPNHRWGFFPSASLGWRISEENFWKESKIASIFSDLKIRGSY
;
A
#
# COMPACT_ATOMS: atom_id res chain seq x y z
N MET A 1 11.30 -18.59 -4.90
CA MET A 1 10.59 -17.30 -4.97
C MET A 1 11.53 -16.25 -4.43
N GLU A 2 11.88 -15.27 -5.23
CA GLU A 2 12.68 -14.11 -4.84
C GLU A 2 11.83 -12.85 -4.96
N GLU A 3 11.89 -11.98 -3.97
CA GLU A 3 11.24 -10.68 -3.98
C GLU A 3 12.26 -9.61 -3.61
N LEU A 4 12.42 -8.63 -4.49
CA LEU A 4 13.22 -7.43 -4.25
C LEU A 4 12.27 -6.24 -4.12
N THR A 5 12.29 -5.60 -2.95
CA THR A 5 11.56 -4.38 -2.68
C THR A 5 12.52 -3.24 -2.41
N SER A 6 12.37 -2.16 -3.16
CA SER A 6 13.11 -0.91 -2.97
C SER A 6 12.13 0.20 -2.61
N ASN A 7 12.39 0.92 -1.54
CA ASN A 7 11.56 2.01 -1.07
C ASN A 7 12.43 3.22 -0.72
N ILE A 8 12.09 4.38 -1.28
CA ILE A 8 12.75 5.66 -0.99
C ILE A 8 11.66 6.64 -0.58
N GLN A 9 11.84 7.28 0.56
CA GLN A 9 10.88 8.26 1.07
C GLN A 9 11.58 9.51 1.54
N LEU A 10 10.98 10.65 1.27
CA LEU A 10 11.35 11.96 1.80
C LEU A 10 10.19 12.49 2.64
N ALA A 11 10.47 12.79 3.89
CA ALA A 11 9.52 13.35 4.83
C ALA A 11 9.92 14.78 5.21
N TYR A 12 8.92 15.65 5.28
CA TYR A 12 9.06 17.02 5.74
C TYR A 12 8.03 17.29 6.84
N GLU A 13 8.51 17.78 7.97
CA GLU A 13 7.64 18.15 9.08
C GLU A 13 8.02 19.53 9.60
N LYS A 14 7.03 20.39 9.79
CA LYS A 14 7.23 21.73 10.35
C LYS A 14 6.00 22.19 11.12
N ALA A 15 6.26 22.70 12.32
CA ALA A 15 5.28 23.42 13.13
C ALA A 15 5.67 24.89 13.25
N PHE A 16 4.71 25.79 13.09
CA PHE A 16 4.92 27.23 13.23
C PHE A 16 3.63 27.89 13.78
N GLY A 17 3.72 28.41 14.99
CA GLY A 17 2.55 28.94 15.70
C GLY A 17 1.46 27.88 15.89
N ALA A 18 0.27 28.16 15.40
CA ALA A 18 -0.87 27.23 15.46
C ALA A 18 -0.93 26.24 14.27
N HIS A 19 0.03 26.29 13.35
CA HIS A 19 0.06 25.50 12.14
C HIS A 19 1.04 24.33 12.27
N SER A 20 0.65 23.15 11.85
CA SER A 20 1.52 21.99 11.70
C SER A 20 1.32 21.37 10.32
N ILE A 21 2.42 21.15 9.61
CA ILE A 21 2.46 20.52 8.28
C ILE A 21 3.33 19.28 8.38
N ASN A 22 2.82 18.20 7.83
CA ASN A 22 3.59 16.97 7.59
C ASN A 22 3.36 16.54 6.13
N ALA A 23 4.43 16.38 5.38
CA ALA A 23 4.38 15.95 3.99
C ALA A 23 5.35 14.79 3.77
N VAL A 24 4.91 13.79 3.04
CA VAL A 24 5.73 12.65 2.64
C VAL A 24 5.56 12.44 1.15
N ILE A 25 6.66 12.25 0.45
CA ILE A 25 6.70 11.75 -0.92
C ILE A 25 7.58 10.51 -0.95
N GLY A 26 7.16 9.49 -1.67
CA GLY A 26 7.91 8.25 -1.74
C GLY A 26 7.81 7.58 -3.11
N PHE A 27 8.78 6.73 -3.37
CA PHE A 27 8.83 5.86 -4.53
C PHE A 27 9.05 4.43 -4.06
N GLU A 28 8.29 3.50 -4.61
CA GLU A 28 8.36 2.07 -4.31
C GLU A 28 8.52 1.28 -5.60
N ALA A 29 9.44 0.33 -5.61
CA ALA A 29 9.63 -0.61 -6.69
C ALA A 29 9.66 -2.03 -6.12
N ILE A 30 8.83 -2.91 -6.66
CA ILE A 30 8.76 -4.31 -6.26
C ILE A 30 8.99 -5.16 -7.50
N LYS A 31 9.96 -6.07 -7.42
CA LYS A 31 10.18 -7.12 -8.41
C LYS A 31 10.08 -8.47 -7.72
N ARG A 32 9.25 -9.34 -8.27
CA ARG A 32 9.06 -10.70 -7.77
C ARG A 32 9.30 -11.69 -8.89
N ASP A 33 10.20 -12.65 -8.65
CA ASP A 33 10.49 -13.75 -9.53
C ASP A 33 10.03 -15.06 -8.88
N THR A 34 9.11 -15.76 -9.54
CA THR A 34 8.58 -17.04 -9.06
C THR A 34 8.85 -18.10 -10.11
N PRO A 35 9.97 -18.83 -10.02
CA PRO A 35 10.21 -19.97 -10.88
C PRO A 35 9.15 -21.04 -10.63
N LYS A 36 8.62 -21.59 -11.70
CA LYS A 36 7.69 -22.71 -11.68
C LYS A 36 8.31 -23.85 -12.46
N SER A 37 8.32 -25.02 -11.88
CA SER A 37 8.64 -26.27 -12.58
C SER A 37 7.49 -27.26 -12.40
N TRP A 38 7.13 -27.89 -13.48
CA TRP A 38 6.11 -28.93 -13.46
C TRP A 38 6.65 -30.16 -14.17
N LEU A 39 6.52 -31.29 -13.52
CA LEU A 39 6.98 -32.57 -14.01
C LEU A 39 5.81 -33.56 -14.04
N HIS A 40 5.54 -34.10 -15.20
CA HIS A 40 4.65 -35.24 -15.38
C HIS A 40 5.46 -36.44 -15.81
N ALA A 41 5.25 -37.57 -15.13
CA ALA A 41 5.92 -38.82 -15.48
C ALA A 41 4.97 -39.99 -15.27
N ILE A 42 4.98 -40.94 -16.19
CA ILE A 42 4.25 -42.21 -16.08
C ILE A 42 5.28 -43.28 -15.75
N PRO A 43 5.24 -43.88 -14.55
CA PRO A 43 6.17 -44.96 -14.20
C PRO A 43 5.90 -46.24 -15.00
N ALA A 44 6.95 -46.94 -15.36
CA ALA A 44 6.87 -48.20 -16.08
C ALA A 44 6.24 -49.35 -15.26
N SER A 45 6.17 -49.18 -13.93
CA SER A 45 5.64 -50.16 -12.99
C SER A 45 4.95 -49.50 -11.81
N ASN A 46 3.81 -50.04 -11.38
CA ASN A 46 3.08 -49.57 -10.21
C ASN A 46 3.74 -49.93 -8.84
N SER A 47 4.84 -50.68 -8.87
CA SER A 47 5.54 -51.11 -7.64
C SER A 47 6.48 -50.03 -7.07
N LEU A 48 6.83 -49.01 -7.83
CA LEU A 48 7.67 -47.92 -7.41
C LEU A 48 7.00 -46.56 -7.62
N HIS A 49 6.66 -45.89 -6.53
CA HIS A 49 6.03 -44.54 -6.55
C HIS A 49 7.05 -43.40 -6.64
N LEU A 50 8.22 -43.63 -7.24
CA LEU A 50 9.27 -42.66 -7.40
C LEU A 50 9.26 -42.08 -8.83
N ILE A 51 9.06 -40.78 -8.94
CA ILE A 51 8.93 -40.01 -10.21
C ILE A 51 10.17 -40.10 -11.09
N TYR A 52 11.33 -40.46 -10.54
CA TYR A 52 12.64 -40.38 -11.22
C TYR A 52 13.15 -41.70 -11.81
N TYR A 53 12.45 -42.81 -11.60
CA TYR A 53 12.93 -44.11 -12.03
C TYR A 53 12.01 -44.69 -13.09
N ASP A 54 12.63 -45.07 -14.22
CA ASP A 54 12.07 -45.90 -15.28
C ASP A 54 10.73 -45.40 -15.81
N THR A 55 10.73 -44.20 -16.36
CA THR A 55 9.54 -43.56 -16.91
C THR A 55 9.32 -43.94 -18.36
N ILE A 56 8.11 -44.32 -18.71
CA ILE A 56 7.69 -44.58 -20.11
C ILE A 56 7.50 -43.23 -20.83
N ASP A 57 6.96 -42.27 -20.15
CA ASP A 57 6.72 -40.93 -20.68
C ASP A 57 7.07 -39.86 -19.63
N LYS A 58 7.79 -38.86 -20.04
CA LYS A 58 8.23 -37.78 -19.16
C LYS A 58 8.04 -36.45 -19.88
N TYR A 59 7.29 -35.57 -19.25
CA TYR A 59 7.11 -34.20 -19.69
C TYR A 59 7.56 -33.24 -18.60
N GLU A 60 8.45 -32.30 -18.95
CA GLU A 60 8.91 -31.24 -18.06
C GLU A 60 8.54 -29.90 -18.67
N ASP A 61 7.90 -29.06 -17.87
CA ASP A 61 7.67 -27.66 -18.21
C ASP A 61 8.28 -26.77 -17.13
N THR A 62 9.06 -25.80 -17.55
CA THR A 62 9.71 -24.83 -16.68
C THR A 62 9.30 -23.44 -17.12
N GLY A 63 8.76 -22.68 -16.20
CA GLY A 63 8.37 -21.29 -16.42
C GLY A 63 8.91 -20.37 -15.35
N ASN A 64 9.04 -19.12 -15.67
CA ASN A 64 9.31 -18.08 -14.69
C ASN A 64 8.21 -17.02 -14.78
N ASN A 65 7.55 -16.77 -13.64
CA ASN A 65 6.59 -15.70 -13.53
C ASN A 65 7.26 -14.51 -12.86
N THR A 66 7.63 -13.51 -13.68
CA THR A 66 8.22 -12.26 -13.21
C THR A 66 7.12 -11.21 -13.05
N GLU A 67 6.99 -10.65 -11.87
CA GLU A 67 6.08 -9.55 -11.56
C GLU A 67 6.90 -8.29 -11.24
N ALA A 68 6.47 -7.16 -11.78
CA ALA A 68 7.04 -5.86 -11.47
C ALA A 68 5.95 -4.82 -11.20
N ARG A 69 6.14 -4.06 -10.13
CA ARG A 69 5.27 -2.94 -9.75
C ARG A 69 6.13 -1.74 -9.41
N LEU A 70 5.67 -0.57 -9.81
CA LEU A 70 6.28 0.71 -9.49
C LEU A 70 5.19 1.62 -8.96
N GLY A 71 5.50 2.41 -7.95
CA GLY A 71 4.52 3.34 -7.38
C GLY A 71 5.16 4.60 -6.83
N TRP A 72 4.49 5.72 -7.06
CA TRP A 72 4.73 6.97 -6.35
C TRP A 72 3.65 7.13 -5.30
N LEU A 73 4.04 7.56 -4.12
CA LEU A 73 3.12 7.91 -3.06
C LEU A 73 3.36 9.33 -2.59
N GLY A 74 2.29 10.03 -2.29
CA GLY A 74 2.32 11.34 -1.68
C GLY A 74 1.31 11.44 -0.55
N ARG A 75 1.69 12.04 0.55
CA ARG A 75 0.80 12.33 1.67
C ARG A 75 1.07 13.74 2.19
N PHE A 76 0.01 14.46 2.45
CA PHE A 76 0.05 15.80 3.02
C PHE A 76 -0.96 15.89 4.15
N ASN A 77 -0.48 16.22 5.34
CA ASN A 77 -1.31 16.46 6.52
C ASN A 77 -1.12 17.91 6.96
N TYR A 78 -2.21 18.58 7.19
CA TYR A 78 -2.23 19.91 7.75
C TYR A 78 -3.13 19.96 8.97
N ASN A 79 -2.62 20.55 10.03
CA ASN A 79 -3.32 20.74 11.29
C ASN A 79 -3.24 22.20 11.69
N TYR A 80 -4.40 22.82 11.94
CA TYR A 80 -4.50 24.17 12.44
C TYR A 80 -5.07 24.20 13.85
N ALA A 81 -4.28 24.70 14.78
CA ALA A 81 -4.63 24.90 16.21
C ALA A 81 -5.18 23.62 16.89
N ASN A 82 -4.84 22.42 16.40
CA ASN A 82 -5.45 21.15 16.80
C ASN A 82 -6.96 21.03 16.58
N LYS A 83 -7.57 21.99 15.88
CA LYS A 83 -9.01 22.08 15.62
C LYS A 83 -9.38 21.54 14.26
N TYR A 84 -8.67 21.98 13.22
CA TYR A 84 -8.96 21.66 11.83
C TYR A 84 -7.86 20.79 11.26
N LEU A 85 -8.25 19.63 10.75
CA LEU A 85 -7.36 18.61 10.23
C LEU A 85 -7.69 18.38 8.77
N ILE A 86 -6.68 18.48 7.91
CA ILE A 86 -6.77 18.16 6.49
C ILE A 86 -5.75 17.09 6.21
N ASP A 87 -6.18 16.00 5.58
CA ASP A 87 -5.34 14.91 5.13
C ASP A 87 -5.60 14.67 3.65
N PHE A 88 -4.56 14.71 2.86
CA PHE A 88 -4.60 14.37 1.45
C PHE A 88 -3.55 13.31 1.17
N SER A 89 -3.92 12.24 0.49
CA SER A 89 -2.98 11.25 0.01
C SER A 89 -3.29 10.86 -1.42
N ALA A 90 -2.24 10.51 -2.16
CA ALA A 90 -2.37 10.03 -3.51
C ALA A 90 -1.33 8.94 -3.79
N ARG A 91 -1.72 7.94 -4.58
CA ARG A 91 -0.81 6.95 -5.16
C ARG A 91 -0.93 6.96 -6.68
N TYR A 92 0.21 6.81 -7.32
CA TYR A 92 0.29 6.62 -8.77
C TYR A 92 1.05 5.33 -9.02
N ASP A 93 0.31 4.26 -9.24
CA ASP A 93 0.84 2.89 -9.28
C ASP A 93 0.82 2.33 -10.70
N GLY A 94 1.92 1.71 -11.10
CA GLY A 94 2.07 0.99 -12.35
C GLY A 94 2.29 -0.51 -12.13
N SER A 95 1.60 -1.33 -12.91
CA SER A 95 1.71 -2.79 -12.86
C SER A 95 2.00 -3.38 -14.23
N TRP A 96 2.93 -4.31 -14.29
CA TRP A 96 3.27 -5.06 -15.50
C TRP A 96 2.11 -5.91 -16.05
N LYS A 97 1.14 -6.27 -15.21
CA LYS A 97 -0.03 -7.10 -15.57
C LYS A 97 -0.94 -6.44 -16.61
N PHE A 98 -0.88 -5.13 -16.72
CA PHE A 98 -1.71 -4.38 -17.66
C PHE A 98 -0.97 -4.04 -18.94
N PRO A 99 -1.68 -3.90 -20.08
CA PRO A 99 -1.07 -3.49 -21.34
C PRO A 99 -0.42 -2.11 -21.21
N PRO A 100 0.60 -1.79 -22.05
CA PRO A 100 1.41 -0.59 -21.92
C PRO A 100 0.63 0.72 -21.74
N ASN A 101 -0.49 0.86 -22.43
CA ASN A 101 -1.32 2.07 -22.40
C ASN A 101 -2.24 2.19 -21.17
N HIS A 102 -2.34 1.15 -20.34
CA HIS A 102 -3.24 1.09 -19.17
C HIS A 102 -2.52 0.60 -17.91
N ARG A 103 -1.20 0.73 -17.87
CA ARG A 103 -0.37 0.24 -16.75
C ARG A 103 -0.47 1.08 -15.49
N TRP A 104 -0.84 2.34 -15.65
CA TRP A 104 -0.79 3.31 -14.57
C TRP A 104 -2.17 3.70 -14.09
N GLY A 105 -2.35 3.71 -12.78
CA GLY A 105 -3.56 4.14 -12.11
C GLY A 105 -3.25 5.23 -11.08
N PHE A 106 -4.15 6.22 -10.99
CA PHE A 106 -4.06 7.28 -9.99
C PHE A 106 -5.16 7.09 -8.94
N PHE A 107 -4.77 7.07 -7.67
CA PHE A 107 -5.64 6.78 -6.54
C PHE A 107 -5.53 7.90 -5.49
N PRO A 108 -6.32 8.96 -5.61
CA PRO A 108 -6.37 10.04 -4.62
C PRO A 108 -7.29 9.66 -3.46
N SER A 109 -7.02 10.25 -2.30
CA SER A 109 -7.88 10.20 -1.11
C SER A 109 -7.74 11.51 -0.35
N ALA A 110 -8.83 12.02 0.17
CA ALA A 110 -8.85 13.22 1.00
C ALA A 110 -9.70 13.02 2.24
N SER A 111 -9.31 13.63 3.35
CA SER A 111 -10.15 13.67 4.54
C SER A 111 -10.06 15.03 5.23
N LEU A 112 -11.19 15.44 5.81
CA LEU A 112 -11.32 16.62 6.62
C LEU A 112 -11.79 16.22 8.01
N GLY A 113 -11.19 16.80 9.02
CA GLY A 113 -11.57 16.59 10.42
C GLY A 113 -11.73 17.91 11.16
N TRP A 114 -12.76 17.99 11.99
CA TRP A 114 -12.98 19.09 12.89
C TRP A 114 -13.08 18.57 14.31
N ARG A 115 -12.18 19.03 15.17
CA ARG A 115 -12.19 18.70 16.59
C ARG A 115 -12.94 19.79 17.35
N ILE A 116 -14.22 19.56 17.53
CA ILE A 116 -15.15 20.50 18.18
C ILE A 116 -14.77 20.72 19.63
N SER A 117 -14.24 19.69 20.30
CA SER A 117 -13.79 19.77 21.70
C SER A 117 -12.68 20.80 21.94
N GLU A 118 -11.96 21.20 20.90
CA GLU A 118 -10.91 22.23 21.00
C GLU A 118 -11.42 23.65 20.80
N GLU A 119 -12.70 23.84 20.45
CA GLU A 119 -13.31 25.15 20.29
C GLU A 119 -13.63 25.80 21.67
N ASN A 120 -13.49 27.14 21.72
CA ASN A 120 -13.72 27.88 22.96
C ASN A 120 -15.14 27.71 23.48
N PHE A 121 -16.14 27.73 22.57
CA PHE A 121 -17.55 27.55 22.95
C PHE A 121 -17.82 26.18 23.57
N TRP A 122 -17.06 25.14 23.16
CA TRP A 122 -17.19 23.82 23.76
C TRP A 122 -16.57 23.77 25.13
N LYS A 123 -15.35 24.32 25.30
CA LYS A 123 -14.61 24.33 26.59
C LYS A 123 -15.34 25.08 27.68
N GLU A 124 -16.11 26.09 27.33
CA GLU A 124 -16.93 26.89 28.25
C GLU A 124 -18.29 26.24 28.56
N SER A 125 -18.65 25.18 27.82
CA SER A 125 -19.95 24.52 28.02
C SER A 125 -19.89 23.45 29.12
N LYS A 126 -21.02 23.24 29.80
CA LYS A 126 -21.20 22.15 30.77
C LYS A 126 -21.09 20.75 30.13
N ILE A 127 -21.21 20.69 28.81
CA ILE A 127 -21.13 19.44 28.03
C ILE A 127 -19.68 18.93 27.98
N ALA A 128 -18.68 19.82 28.06
CA ALA A 128 -17.27 19.48 28.12
C ALA A 128 -16.88 18.58 29.30
N SER A 129 -17.64 18.68 30.42
CA SER A 129 -17.43 17.81 31.58
C SER A 129 -17.89 16.36 31.36
N ILE A 130 -18.80 16.14 30.40
CA ILE A 130 -19.36 14.82 30.10
C ILE A 130 -18.61 14.20 28.89
N PHE A 131 -18.30 15.02 27.86
CA PHE A 131 -17.59 14.60 26.64
C PHE A 131 -16.28 15.38 26.52
N SER A 132 -15.18 14.77 26.91
CA SER A 132 -13.83 15.37 26.87
C SER A 132 -13.25 15.50 25.47
N ASP A 133 -13.66 14.67 24.51
CA ASP A 133 -13.22 14.75 23.11
C ASP A 133 -14.39 14.50 22.16
N LEU A 134 -14.63 15.46 21.25
CA LEU A 134 -15.60 15.35 20.16
C LEU A 134 -14.95 15.78 18.85
N LYS A 135 -14.90 14.85 17.90
CA LYS A 135 -14.34 15.04 16.58
C LYS A 135 -15.30 14.55 15.50
N ILE A 136 -15.54 15.38 14.49
CA ILE A 136 -16.24 15.00 13.27
C ILE A 136 -15.21 14.82 12.15
N ARG A 137 -15.36 13.78 11.35
CA ARG A 137 -14.47 13.48 10.22
C ARG A 137 -15.30 13.05 9.02
N GLY A 138 -14.94 13.57 7.84
CA GLY A 138 -15.41 13.11 6.54
C GLY A 138 -14.23 12.70 5.66
N SER A 139 -14.36 11.67 4.83
CA SER A 139 -13.33 11.20 3.91
C SER A 139 -13.93 10.73 2.59
N TYR A 140 -13.11 10.91 1.54
CA TYR A 140 -13.38 10.44 0.19
C TYR A 140 -12.16 9.69 -0.36
#